data_0c2a5521a49303f80344f39a9a02e53f
#
_entry.id   0c2a5521a49303f80344f39a9a02e53f
#
_cell.length_a   1.000
_cell.length_b   1.000
_cell.length_c   1.000
_cell.angle_alpha   90.00
_cell.angle_beta   90.00
_cell.angle_gamma   90.00
#
_symmetry.space_group_name_H-M   'P 1'
#
loop_
_entity.id
_entity.type
_entity.pdbx_description
1 polymer ?
#
loop_
_entity_poly.entity_id
_entity_poly.type
_entity_poly.pdbx_seq_one_letter_code
_entity_poly.pdbx_strand_id
1 'polypeptide(L)'
;MQTKSTNGNQRTMKTSELVRRFLPYFRPYRGMLALDLFCATLTTLCDLVLPMIVRSITGLASGSAAALTVAYVLKVGGVYVLLRLIDTVANYIMVARGHVMGTYIERDMRHALFEHLQEMGFAYYSNAKVGQIMARITSD
;
A
#
# COMPACT_ATOMS: atom_id res chain seq x y z
N MET A 1 -2.94 -14.37 -51.56
CA MET A 1 -2.53 -14.96 -50.30
C MET A 1 -2.95 -13.97 -49.19
N GLN A 2 -4.16 -14.16 -48.65
CA GLN A 2 -4.75 -13.23 -47.69
C GLN A 2 -4.37 -13.67 -46.24
N THR A 3 -3.60 -12.88 -45.55
CA THR A 3 -3.34 -13.05 -44.11
C THR A 3 -4.59 -12.66 -43.34
N LYS A 4 -5.32 -13.66 -42.87
CA LYS A 4 -6.49 -13.55 -42.00
C LYS A 4 -6.00 -13.05 -40.63
N SER A 5 -6.14 -11.76 -40.39
CA SER A 5 -5.96 -11.13 -39.09
C SER A 5 -6.93 -11.75 -38.09
N THR A 6 -6.41 -12.60 -37.21
CA THR A 6 -7.15 -13.16 -36.09
C THR A 6 -7.25 -12.09 -35.03
N ASN A 7 -8.24 -11.23 -35.17
CA ASN A 7 -8.61 -10.24 -34.17
C ASN A 7 -9.21 -11.00 -32.96
N GLY A 8 -8.32 -11.52 -32.10
CA GLY A 8 -8.69 -12.11 -30.81
C GLY A 8 -9.43 -11.05 -30.01
N ASN A 9 -10.71 -11.27 -29.82
CA ASN A 9 -11.62 -10.51 -28.98
C ASN A 9 -11.06 -10.46 -27.55
N GLN A 10 -10.11 -9.56 -27.28
CA GLN A 10 -9.69 -9.20 -25.95
C GLN A 10 -10.89 -8.50 -25.32
N ARG A 11 -11.71 -9.27 -24.61
CA ARG A 11 -12.69 -8.70 -23.68
C ARG A 11 -11.91 -7.84 -22.70
N THR A 12 -11.85 -6.55 -22.98
CA THR A 12 -11.41 -5.54 -22.02
C THR A 12 -12.37 -5.61 -20.84
N MET A 13 -12.02 -6.39 -19.83
CA MET A 13 -12.80 -6.45 -18.60
C MET A 13 -12.87 -5.05 -18.01
N LYS A 14 -14.07 -4.60 -17.66
CA LYS A 14 -14.23 -3.31 -17.01
C LYS A 14 -13.44 -3.32 -15.71
N THR A 15 -12.71 -2.26 -15.43
CA THR A 15 -11.88 -2.10 -14.21
C THR A 15 -12.64 -2.45 -12.94
N SER A 16 -13.94 -2.16 -12.89
CA SER A 16 -14.81 -2.52 -11.77
C SER A 16 -14.99 -4.03 -11.57
N GLU A 17 -14.98 -4.81 -12.65
CA GLU A 17 -15.09 -6.26 -12.58
C GLU A 17 -13.78 -6.90 -12.12
N LEU A 18 -12.65 -6.35 -12.56
CA LEU A 18 -11.33 -6.72 -12.07
C LEU A 18 -11.21 -6.45 -10.55
N VAL A 19 -11.52 -5.24 -10.11
CA VAL A 19 -11.48 -4.88 -8.69
C VAL A 19 -12.37 -5.81 -7.85
N ARG A 20 -13.57 -6.12 -8.33
CA ARG A 20 -14.50 -7.03 -7.63
C ARG A 20 -13.95 -8.46 -7.51
N ARG A 21 -13.17 -8.93 -8.47
CA ARG A 21 -12.51 -10.25 -8.42
C ARG A 21 -11.31 -10.28 -7.48
N PHE A 22 -10.60 -9.16 -7.32
CA PHE A 22 -9.47 -9.05 -6.41
C PHE A 22 -9.87 -8.82 -4.95
N LEU A 23 -11.04 -8.21 -4.70
CA LEU A 23 -11.52 -7.89 -3.35
C LEU A 23 -11.57 -9.09 -2.37
N PRO A 24 -11.92 -10.32 -2.77
CA PRO A 24 -11.90 -11.48 -1.90
C PRO A 24 -10.52 -11.82 -1.33
N TYR A 25 -9.45 -11.57 -2.06
CA TYR A 25 -8.06 -11.83 -1.61
C TYR A 25 -7.62 -10.92 -0.46
N PHE A 26 -8.24 -9.74 -0.31
CA PHE A 26 -7.99 -8.83 0.81
C PHE A 26 -8.77 -9.22 2.09
N ARG A 27 -9.75 -10.09 1.97
CA ARG A 27 -10.61 -10.48 3.09
C ARG A 27 -9.84 -11.06 4.30
N PRO A 28 -8.88 -11.99 4.13
CA PRO A 28 -8.11 -12.52 5.25
C PRO A 28 -7.18 -11.47 5.90
N TYR A 29 -6.79 -10.42 5.14
CA TYR A 29 -5.83 -9.40 5.56
C TYR A 29 -6.47 -8.10 6.08
N ARG A 30 -7.78 -8.10 6.34
CA ARG A 30 -8.52 -6.90 6.80
C ARG A 30 -7.93 -6.24 8.05
N GLY A 31 -7.41 -7.05 8.99
CA GLY A 31 -6.77 -6.53 10.20
C GLY A 31 -5.47 -5.78 9.91
N MET A 32 -4.66 -6.31 8.99
CA MET A 32 -3.44 -5.64 8.54
C MET A 32 -3.76 -4.35 7.77
N LEU A 33 -4.77 -4.41 6.90
CA LEU A 33 -5.23 -3.24 6.14
C LEU A 33 -5.79 -2.15 7.06
N ALA A 34 -6.59 -2.53 8.06
CA ALA A 34 -7.14 -1.57 9.02
C ALA A 34 -6.05 -0.90 9.87
N LEU A 35 -5.05 -1.67 10.30
CA LEU A 35 -3.91 -1.15 11.04
C LEU A 35 -3.07 -0.22 10.17
N ASP A 36 -2.84 -0.57 8.91
CA ASP A 36 -2.12 0.24 7.94
C ASP A 36 -2.82 1.58 7.72
N LEU A 37 -4.14 1.55 7.51
CA LEU A 37 -4.96 2.74 7.35
C LEU A 37 -4.98 3.61 8.61
N PHE A 38 -4.98 3.00 9.79
CA PHE A 38 -4.88 3.70 11.07
C PHE A 38 -3.52 4.41 11.21
N CYS A 39 -2.43 3.72 10.92
CA CYS A 39 -1.09 4.32 10.93
C CYS A 39 -0.98 5.46 9.91
N ALA A 40 -1.50 5.28 8.68
CA ALA A 40 -1.51 6.32 7.66
C ALA A 40 -2.30 7.57 8.10
N THR A 41 -3.42 7.38 8.79
CA THR A 41 -4.19 8.50 9.35
C THR A 41 -3.41 9.21 10.45
N LEU A 42 -2.74 8.46 11.31
CA LEU A 42 -1.92 8.99 12.40
C LEU A 42 -0.74 9.81 11.88
N THR A 43 0.01 9.30 10.89
CA THR A 43 1.12 10.04 10.26
C THR A 43 0.62 11.33 9.61
N THR A 44 -0.50 11.28 8.89
CA THR A 44 -1.10 12.48 8.28
C THR A 44 -1.48 13.53 9.31
N LEU A 45 -2.05 13.12 10.46
CA LEU A 45 -2.36 14.04 11.55
C LEU A 45 -1.09 14.66 12.17
N CYS A 46 -0.03 13.85 12.37
CA CYS A 46 1.25 14.34 12.82
C CYS A 46 1.85 15.39 11.87
N ASP A 47 1.81 15.11 10.56
CA ASP A 47 2.33 16.01 9.53
C ASP A 47 1.57 17.34 9.43
N LEU A 48 0.29 17.36 9.80
CA LEU A 48 -0.49 18.59 9.89
C LEU A 48 -0.21 19.39 11.17
N VAL A 49 -0.05 18.69 12.30
CA VAL A 49 0.15 19.32 13.61
C VAL A 49 1.56 19.89 13.76
N LEU A 50 2.59 19.18 13.26
CA LEU A 50 3.99 19.59 13.40
C LEU A 50 4.30 21.00 12.87
N PRO A 51 3.90 21.40 11.64
CA PRO A 51 4.12 22.76 11.15
C PRO A 51 3.32 23.82 11.92
N MET A 52 2.14 23.47 12.48
CA MET A 52 1.39 24.37 13.34
C MET A 52 2.12 24.69 14.63
N ILE A 53 2.77 23.71 15.25
CA ILE A 53 3.61 23.87 16.44
C ILE A 53 4.79 24.81 16.11
N VAL A 54 5.50 24.56 15.02
CA VAL A 54 6.63 25.40 14.59
C VAL A 54 6.17 26.83 14.35
N ARG A 55 5.04 27.03 13.65
CA ARG A 55 4.47 28.35 13.39
C ARG A 55 4.10 29.10 14.68
N SER A 56 3.56 28.41 15.69
CA SER A 56 3.22 29.04 16.97
C SER A 56 4.45 29.53 17.72
N ILE A 57 5.55 28.75 17.70
CA ILE A 57 6.82 29.15 18.30
C ILE A 57 7.42 30.37 17.60
N THR A 58 7.47 30.34 16.26
CA THR A 58 8.05 31.44 15.47
C THR A 58 7.20 32.72 15.57
N GLY A 59 5.88 32.59 15.64
CA GLY A 59 4.97 33.74 15.85
C GLY A 59 5.16 34.42 17.22
N LEU A 60 5.35 33.60 18.27
CA LEU A 60 5.67 34.12 19.61
C LEU A 60 7.08 34.77 19.67
N ALA A 61 8.03 34.24 18.93
CA ALA A 61 9.40 34.79 18.86
C ALA A 61 9.44 36.16 18.17
N SER A 62 8.55 36.40 17.21
CA SER A 62 8.48 37.70 16.47
C SER A 62 7.64 38.76 17.19
N GLY A 63 6.71 38.38 18.08
CA GLY A 63 5.75 39.31 18.70
C GLY A 63 6.11 39.89 20.06
N SER A 64 6.74 39.15 20.94
CA SER A 64 7.29 39.62 22.22
C SER A 64 8.26 38.59 22.82
N ALA A 65 9.53 38.96 22.83
CA ALA A 65 10.59 38.11 23.39
C ALA A 65 10.39 37.81 24.92
N ALA A 66 9.53 38.54 25.59
CA ALA A 66 9.24 38.36 27.03
C ALA A 66 8.33 37.12 27.30
N ALA A 67 7.63 36.61 26.31
CA ALA A 67 6.74 35.44 26.46
C ALA A 67 7.46 34.08 26.24
N LEU A 68 8.66 34.08 25.72
CA LEU A 68 9.49 32.91 25.50
C LEU A 68 10.27 32.51 26.71
N THR A 69 9.62 31.86 27.65
CA THR A 69 10.33 31.23 28.76
C THR A 69 11.05 29.96 28.28
N VAL A 70 12.30 29.72 28.68
CA VAL A 70 13.07 28.52 28.34
C VAL A 70 12.25 27.24 28.62
N ALA A 71 11.50 27.23 29.72
CA ALA A 71 10.63 26.13 30.09
C ALA A 71 9.51 25.88 29.06
N TYR A 72 8.94 26.92 28.44
CA TYR A 72 7.93 26.79 27.39
C TYR A 72 8.53 26.16 26.12
N VAL A 73 9.68 26.66 25.68
CA VAL A 73 10.39 26.15 24.51
C VAL A 73 10.78 24.66 24.70
N LEU A 74 11.28 24.29 25.86
CA LEU A 74 11.61 22.90 26.19
C LEU A 74 10.36 21.99 26.21
N LYS A 75 9.25 22.48 26.75
CA LYS A 75 7.99 21.72 26.80
C LYS A 75 7.43 21.48 25.39
N VAL A 76 7.37 22.52 24.56
CA VAL A 76 6.86 22.41 23.19
C VAL A 76 7.83 21.63 22.30
N GLY A 77 9.12 21.81 22.45
CA GLY A 77 10.16 21.02 21.81
C GLY A 77 10.07 19.53 22.17
N GLY A 78 9.85 19.23 23.46
CA GLY A 78 9.62 17.86 23.92
C GLY A 78 8.40 17.20 23.29
N VAL A 79 7.27 17.92 23.21
CA VAL A 79 6.05 17.44 22.51
C VAL A 79 6.34 17.21 21.03
N TYR A 80 7.06 18.11 20.38
CA TYR A 80 7.46 17.96 18.97
C TYR A 80 8.28 16.68 18.74
N VAL A 81 9.29 16.43 19.55
CA VAL A 81 10.13 15.23 19.45
C VAL A 81 9.30 13.96 19.68
N LEU A 82 8.40 13.97 20.66
CA LEU A 82 7.52 12.84 20.95
C LEU A 82 6.61 12.54 19.76
N LEU A 83 5.99 13.55 19.15
CA LEU A 83 5.16 13.41 17.96
C LEU A 83 5.99 12.86 16.78
N ARG A 84 7.21 13.31 16.59
CA ARG A 84 8.10 12.78 15.55
C ARG A 84 8.48 11.33 15.77
N LEU A 85 8.70 10.91 17.01
CA LEU A 85 8.93 9.50 17.33
C LEU A 85 7.72 8.64 16.99
N ILE A 86 6.51 9.08 17.37
CA ILE A 86 5.27 8.37 17.06
C ILE A 86 5.08 8.26 15.55
N ASP A 87 5.27 9.34 14.81
CA ASP A 87 5.18 9.39 13.35
C ASP A 87 6.17 8.43 12.69
N THR A 88 7.43 8.43 13.11
CA THR A 88 8.47 7.55 12.58
C THR A 88 8.14 6.07 12.82
N VAL A 89 7.67 5.72 14.03
CA VAL A 89 7.29 4.34 14.37
C VAL A 89 6.06 3.92 13.58
N ALA A 90 5.04 4.77 13.46
CA ALA A 90 3.84 4.48 12.67
C ALA A 90 4.18 4.27 11.20
N ASN A 91 5.03 5.11 10.62
CA ASN A 91 5.48 4.99 9.23
C ASN A 91 6.28 3.70 9.02
N TYR A 92 7.18 3.36 9.94
CA TYR A 92 7.92 2.10 9.88
C TYR A 92 7.00 0.87 9.88
N ILE A 93 5.99 0.85 10.77
CA ILE A 93 5.02 -0.24 10.85
C ILE A 93 4.21 -0.34 9.55
N MET A 94 3.77 0.80 9.00
CA MET A 94 3.02 0.88 7.76
C MET A 94 3.82 0.29 6.59
N VAL A 95 5.06 0.74 6.38
CA VAL A 95 5.91 0.27 5.29
C VAL A 95 6.23 -1.22 5.45
N ALA A 96 6.66 -1.66 6.63
CA ALA A 96 7.05 -3.04 6.88
C ALA A 96 5.86 -4.01 6.67
N ARG A 97 4.68 -3.67 7.18
CA ARG A 97 3.49 -4.52 7.06
C ARG A 97 2.83 -4.45 5.69
N GLY A 98 2.87 -3.30 5.03
CA GLY A 98 2.39 -3.13 3.67
C GLY A 98 3.13 -4.04 2.69
N HIS A 99 4.46 -4.10 2.78
CA HIS A 99 5.27 -5.00 1.96
C HIS A 99 4.98 -6.48 2.24
N VAL A 100 4.88 -6.86 3.51
CA VAL A 100 4.55 -8.25 3.90
C VAL A 100 3.15 -8.65 3.41
N MET A 101 2.16 -7.76 3.53
CA MET A 101 0.81 -8.01 3.03
C MET A 101 0.80 -8.18 1.51
N GLY A 102 1.56 -7.36 0.78
CA GLY A 102 1.69 -7.46 -0.67
C GLY A 102 2.22 -8.83 -1.11
N THR A 103 3.29 -9.31 -0.47
CA THR A 103 3.87 -10.63 -0.77
C THR A 103 2.93 -11.80 -0.44
N TYR A 104 2.13 -11.70 0.61
CA TYR A 104 1.14 -12.74 0.93
C TYR A 104 0.01 -12.78 -0.10
N ILE A 105 -0.51 -11.63 -0.51
CA ILE A 105 -1.54 -11.57 -1.55
C ILE A 105 -1.00 -12.11 -2.87
N GLU A 106 0.21 -11.74 -3.25
CA GLU A 106 0.88 -12.26 -4.45
C GLU A 106 1.04 -13.78 -4.40
N ARG A 107 1.48 -14.31 -3.28
CA ARG A 107 1.59 -15.77 -3.06
C ARG A 107 0.23 -16.45 -3.23
N ASP A 108 -0.81 -15.92 -2.59
CA ASP A 108 -2.15 -16.53 -2.62
C ASP A 108 -2.74 -16.48 -4.04
N MET A 109 -2.49 -15.40 -4.78
CA MET A 109 -2.89 -15.28 -6.19
C MET A 109 -2.14 -16.28 -7.08
N ARG A 110 -0.82 -16.43 -6.90
CA ARG A 110 -0.02 -17.42 -7.64
C ARG A 110 -0.49 -18.84 -7.34
N HIS A 111 -0.79 -19.15 -6.09
CA HIS A 111 -1.30 -20.46 -5.69
C HIS A 111 -2.64 -20.75 -6.34
N ALA A 112 -3.60 -19.83 -6.28
CA ALA A 112 -4.90 -20.00 -6.91
C ALA A 112 -4.82 -20.15 -8.44
N LEU A 113 -3.90 -19.41 -9.07
CA LEU A 113 -3.67 -19.53 -10.50
C LEU A 113 -3.05 -20.87 -10.87
N PHE A 114 -2.09 -21.36 -10.08
CA PHE A 114 -1.46 -22.66 -10.29
C PHE A 114 -2.45 -23.81 -10.08
N GLU A 115 -3.29 -23.74 -9.06
CA GLU A 115 -4.35 -24.72 -8.80
C GLU A 115 -5.34 -24.77 -9.96
N HIS A 116 -5.79 -23.63 -10.45
CA HIS A 116 -6.66 -23.56 -11.61
C HIS A 116 -6.02 -24.14 -12.90
N LEU A 117 -4.72 -23.93 -13.08
CA LEU A 117 -3.99 -24.53 -14.19
C LEU A 117 -3.92 -26.05 -14.09
N GLN A 118 -3.76 -26.61 -12.88
CA GLN A 118 -3.76 -28.07 -12.70
C GLN A 118 -5.10 -28.73 -13.02
N GLU A 119 -6.20 -28.01 -12.84
CA GLU A 119 -7.54 -28.46 -13.22
C GLU A 119 -7.77 -28.47 -14.73
N MET A 120 -6.94 -27.78 -15.51
CA MET A 120 -7.07 -27.72 -16.96
C MET A 120 -6.64 -29.03 -17.62
N GLY A 121 -7.51 -29.56 -18.50
CA GLY A 121 -7.27 -30.81 -19.21
C GLY A 121 -6.10 -30.75 -20.19
N PHE A 122 -5.56 -31.94 -20.55
CA PHE A 122 -4.44 -32.12 -21.48
C PHE A 122 -4.60 -31.38 -22.82
N ALA A 123 -5.83 -31.25 -23.33
CA ALA A 123 -6.12 -30.52 -24.55
C ALA A 123 -5.74 -29.04 -24.52
N TYR A 124 -5.76 -28.43 -23.34
CA TYR A 124 -5.31 -27.05 -23.15
C TYR A 124 -3.79 -26.94 -23.30
N TYR A 125 -3.06 -27.87 -22.70
CA TYR A 125 -1.59 -27.89 -22.69
C TYR A 125 -0.98 -28.25 -24.05
N SER A 126 -1.66 -29.06 -24.86
CA SER A 126 -1.19 -29.41 -26.21
C SER A 126 -1.23 -28.21 -27.17
N ASN A 127 -2.13 -27.24 -26.94
CA ASN A 127 -2.27 -26.03 -27.76
C ASN A 127 -1.63 -24.78 -27.16
N ALA A 128 -1.28 -24.80 -25.89
CA ALA A 128 -0.71 -23.66 -25.18
C ALA A 128 0.82 -23.79 -25.05
N LYS A 129 1.53 -22.68 -25.29
CA LYS A 129 2.98 -22.62 -25.02
C LYS A 129 3.19 -22.54 -23.50
N VAL A 130 3.33 -23.70 -22.86
CA VAL A 130 3.47 -23.85 -21.38
C VAL A 130 4.54 -22.91 -20.82
N GLY A 131 5.67 -22.76 -21.52
CA GLY A 131 6.74 -21.85 -21.11
C GLY A 131 6.31 -20.38 -21.04
N GLN A 132 5.42 -19.92 -21.93
CA GLN A 132 4.89 -18.55 -21.88
C GLN A 132 3.94 -18.34 -20.70
N ILE A 133 3.14 -19.36 -20.36
CA ILE A 133 2.23 -19.31 -19.21
C ILE A 133 3.04 -19.24 -17.93
N MET A 134 4.04 -20.11 -17.80
CA MET A 134 4.93 -20.13 -16.63
C MET A 134 5.73 -18.84 -16.48
N ALA A 135 6.24 -18.26 -17.55
CA ALA A 135 6.95 -16.99 -17.52
C ALA A 135 6.04 -15.86 -17.01
N ARG A 136 4.78 -15.80 -17.45
CA ARG A 136 3.81 -14.79 -16.97
C ARG A 136 3.47 -14.94 -15.49
N ILE A 137 3.40 -16.16 -14.98
CA ILE A 137 3.10 -16.42 -13.56
C ILE A 137 4.27 -16.03 -12.66
N THR A 138 5.50 -16.15 -13.18
CA THR A 138 6.73 -15.97 -12.37
C THR A 138 7.31 -14.57 -12.47
N SER A 139 7.10 -13.85 -13.60
CA SER A 139 7.76 -12.57 -13.86
C SER A 139 6.82 -11.35 -13.90
N ASP A 140 5.51 -11.54 -13.91
CA ASP A 140 4.50 -10.48 -13.76
C ASP A 140 3.84 -10.59 -12.38
#